data_33537b036b56929d295c01218ed41b0f
#
_entry.id   33537b036b56929d295c01218ed41b0f
#
_cell.length_a   1.000
_cell.length_b   1.000
_cell.length_c   1.000
_cell.angle_alpha   90.00
_cell.angle_beta   90.00
_cell.angle_gamma   90.00
#
_symmetry.space_group_name_H-M   'P 1'
#
loop_
_entity.id
_entity.type
_entity.pdbx_description
1 polymer ?
#
loop_
_entity_poly.entity_id
_entity_poly.type
_entity_poly.pdbx_seq_one_letter_code
_entity_poly.pdbx_strand_id
1 'polypeptide(L)'
;MKKIILSLVLVASSLFSLDGNTVYEKHCLVCHKMLKPKVGLLAPPISSVSKRLQRDIGSKEEFVAFVKDYIQNPSKEKGHCSEKAFVNLGTMPPIGKSLTKEEIDAVSVWLFDNFKHPEKIKSCDEVE
;
A
#
# COMPACT_ATOMS: atom_id res chain seq x y z
N MET A 1 20.58 -43.94 39.95
CA MET A 1 20.69 -43.38 38.60
C MET A 1 19.46 -42.50 38.34
N LYS A 2 19.62 -41.20 38.46
CA LYS A 2 18.52 -40.22 38.21
C LYS A 2 18.45 -39.95 36.73
N LYS A 3 17.36 -40.35 36.07
CA LYS A 3 17.07 -40.00 34.67
C LYS A 3 16.55 -38.56 34.62
N ILE A 4 17.36 -37.66 34.15
CA ILE A 4 16.95 -36.27 33.87
C ILE A 4 16.21 -36.31 32.54
N ILE A 5 14.88 -36.13 32.58
CA ILE A 5 14.05 -35.94 31.40
C ILE A 5 14.16 -34.46 31.06
N LEU A 6 14.94 -34.15 30.02
CA LEU A 6 15.04 -32.79 29.45
C LEU A 6 13.81 -32.54 28.59
N SER A 7 12.79 -31.89 29.18
CA SER A 7 11.62 -31.44 28.44
C SER A 7 12.01 -30.31 27.51
N LEU A 8 12.11 -30.60 26.21
CA LEU A 8 12.30 -29.63 25.15
C LEU A 8 10.97 -28.87 24.93
N VAL A 9 10.84 -27.71 25.56
CA VAL A 9 9.70 -26.82 25.32
C VAL A 9 9.88 -26.18 23.94
N LEU A 10 9.17 -26.70 22.95
CA LEU A 10 9.09 -26.12 21.61
C LEU A 10 8.22 -24.86 21.71
N VAL A 11 8.86 -23.70 21.84
CA VAL A 11 8.17 -22.40 21.72
C VAL A 11 7.81 -22.23 20.26
N ALA A 12 6.58 -22.57 19.92
CA ALA A 12 6.01 -22.22 18.61
C ALA A 12 5.84 -20.71 18.57
N SER A 13 6.83 -20.01 18.03
CA SER A 13 6.70 -18.59 17.68
C SER A 13 5.66 -18.49 16.58
N SER A 14 4.42 -18.17 16.95
CA SER A 14 3.39 -17.80 16.00
C SER A 14 3.87 -16.54 15.29
N LEU A 15 4.41 -16.69 14.09
CA LEU A 15 4.64 -15.58 13.16
C LEU A 15 3.27 -15.03 12.80
N PHE A 16 2.78 -14.08 13.57
CA PHE A 16 1.66 -13.25 13.19
C PHE A 16 2.13 -12.43 11.97
N SER A 17 1.87 -12.96 10.77
CA SER A 17 2.03 -12.20 9.54
C SER A 17 0.98 -11.09 9.57
N LEU A 18 1.43 -9.84 9.62
CA LEU A 18 0.54 -8.70 9.59
C LEU A 18 -0.16 -8.65 8.23
N ASP A 19 -1.50 -8.62 8.24
CA ASP A 19 -2.30 -8.56 7.02
C ASP A 19 -2.31 -7.15 6.42
N GLY A 20 -1.83 -7.03 5.18
CA GLY A 20 -1.78 -5.75 4.47
C GLY A 20 -3.17 -5.13 4.22
N ASN A 21 -4.22 -5.94 4.10
CA ASN A 21 -5.59 -5.43 4.01
C ASN A 21 -6.00 -4.70 5.30
N THR A 22 -5.68 -5.27 6.45
CA THR A 22 -5.95 -4.63 7.76
C THR A 22 -5.22 -3.30 7.88
N VAL A 23 -3.98 -3.21 7.43
CA VAL A 23 -3.21 -1.95 7.41
C VAL A 23 -3.88 -0.93 6.47
N TYR A 24 -4.28 -1.36 5.28
CA TYR A 24 -4.99 -0.50 4.33
C TYR A 24 -6.29 0.05 4.92
N GLU A 25 -7.14 -0.80 5.50
CA GLU A 25 -8.41 -0.38 6.09
C GLU A 25 -8.24 0.63 7.22
N LYS A 26 -7.21 0.42 8.05
CA LYS A 26 -6.93 1.26 9.21
C LYS A 26 -6.32 2.62 8.86
N HIS A 27 -5.43 2.68 7.86
CA HIS A 27 -4.59 3.85 7.63
C HIS A 27 -4.79 4.53 6.27
N CYS A 28 -5.31 3.84 5.28
CA CYS A 28 -5.36 4.32 3.89
C CYS A 28 -6.78 4.57 3.38
N LEU A 29 -7.73 3.73 3.79
CA LEU A 29 -9.10 3.71 3.29
C LEU A 29 -9.85 5.04 3.49
N VAL A 30 -9.54 5.79 4.52
CA VAL A 30 -10.22 7.07 4.81
C VAL A 30 -10.08 8.05 3.64
N CYS A 31 -8.93 8.07 2.97
CA CYS A 31 -8.68 8.89 1.78
C CYS A 31 -8.77 8.06 0.50
N HIS A 32 -8.05 6.94 0.43
CA HIS A 32 -8.00 6.04 -0.72
C HIS A 32 -9.12 5.00 -0.66
N LYS A 33 -10.32 5.34 -1.11
CA LYS A 33 -11.42 4.39 -1.23
C LYS A 33 -11.05 3.23 -2.16
N MET A 34 -11.69 2.08 -2.00
CA MET A 34 -11.47 0.91 -2.86
C MET A 34 -11.85 1.21 -4.31
N LEU A 35 -13.02 1.81 -4.49
CA LEU A 35 -13.56 2.22 -5.78
C LEU A 35 -13.91 3.71 -5.76
N LYS A 36 -14.09 4.30 -6.95
CA LYS A 36 -14.50 5.70 -7.10
C LYS A 36 -15.83 5.94 -6.37
N PRO A 37 -15.88 6.83 -5.37
CA PRO A 37 -17.14 7.18 -4.71
C PRO A 37 -18.01 8.02 -5.64
N LYS A 38 -19.33 8.07 -5.35
CA LYS A 38 -20.27 8.88 -6.12
C LYS A 38 -20.08 10.39 -5.90
N VAL A 39 -19.55 10.79 -4.76
CA VAL A 39 -19.38 12.18 -4.36
C VAL A 39 -18.00 12.36 -3.73
N GLY A 40 -17.30 13.37 -4.20
CA GLY A 40 -16.03 13.84 -3.62
C GLY A 40 -14.93 12.79 -3.48
N LEU A 41 -13.77 13.04 -4.04
CA LEU A 41 -12.57 12.26 -3.83
C LEU A 41 -11.61 13.07 -2.96
N LEU A 42 -11.09 12.45 -1.88
CA LEU A 42 -9.97 13.02 -1.12
C LEU A 42 -8.63 12.60 -1.73
N ALA A 43 -8.61 11.41 -2.35
CA ALA A 43 -7.46 10.84 -3.04
C ALA A 43 -7.93 9.91 -4.16
N PRO A 44 -7.07 9.52 -5.12
CA PRO A 44 -7.43 8.53 -6.12
C PRO A 44 -7.82 7.19 -5.47
N PRO A 45 -8.79 6.44 -6.03
CA PRO A 45 -9.14 5.12 -5.54
C PRO A 45 -7.92 4.20 -5.50
N ILE A 46 -7.77 3.40 -4.45
CA ILE A 46 -6.57 2.57 -4.24
C ILE A 46 -6.35 1.56 -5.37
N SER A 47 -7.42 1.02 -5.92
CA SER A 47 -7.33 0.11 -7.08
C SER A 47 -6.73 0.79 -8.31
N SER A 48 -7.06 2.06 -8.55
CA SER A 48 -6.51 2.85 -9.65
C SER A 48 -5.04 3.20 -9.41
N VAL A 49 -4.69 3.55 -8.17
CA VAL A 49 -3.30 3.82 -7.77
C VAL A 49 -2.42 2.60 -8.01
N SER A 50 -2.79 1.44 -7.47
CA SER A 50 -1.99 0.23 -7.59
C SER A 50 -1.82 -0.21 -9.05
N LYS A 51 -2.90 -0.22 -9.82
CA LYS A 51 -2.84 -0.60 -11.24
C LYS A 51 -1.95 0.33 -12.06
N ARG A 52 -2.01 1.64 -11.81
CA ARG A 52 -1.14 2.60 -12.49
C ARG A 52 0.33 2.36 -12.13
N LEU A 53 0.65 2.22 -10.85
CA LEU A 53 2.01 1.97 -10.43
C LEU A 53 2.58 0.67 -11.02
N GLN A 54 1.77 -0.40 -11.08
CA GLN A 54 2.19 -1.65 -11.73
C GLN A 54 2.49 -1.45 -13.21
N ARG A 55 1.68 -0.67 -13.94
CA ARG A 55 1.92 -0.35 -15.33
C ARG A 55 3.21 0.45 -15.53
N ASP A 56 3.45 1.44 -14.68
CA ASP A 56 4.53 2.40 -14.85
C ASP A 56 5.88 1.87 -14.33
N ILE A 57 5.85 1.05 -13.28
CA ILE A 57 7.05 0.52 -12.62
C ILE A 57 7.40 -0.88 -13.12
N GLY A 58 6.42 -1.75 -13.31
CA GLY A 58 6.58 -3.08 -13.91
C GLY A 58 6.88 -4.19 -12.90
N SER A 59 8.02 -4.20 -12.20
CA SER A 59 8.38 -5.29 -11.29
C SER A 59 7.78 -5.12 -9.89
N LYS A 60 7.51 -6.25 -9.21
CA LYS A 60 6.99 -6.26 -7.84
C LYS A 60 7.97 -5.64 -6.85
N GLU A 61 9.25 -5.95 -7.00
CA GLU A 61 10.31 -5.47 -6.13
C GLU A 61 10.42 -3.94 -6.17
N GLU A 62 10.42 -3.38 -7.37
CA GLU A 62 10.49 -1.93 -7.56
C GLU A 62 9.19 -1.23 -7.13
N PHE A 63 8.02 -1.84 -7.39
CA PHE A 63 6.74 -1.36 -6.90
C PHE A 63 6.70 -1.27 -5.37
N VAL A 64 7.09 -2.33 -4.68
CA VAL A 64 7.13 -2.39 -3.22
C VAL A 64 8.11 -1.35 -2.68
N ALA A 65 9.30 -1.24 -3.26
CA ALA A 65 10.30 -0.23 -2.87
C ALA A 65 9.77 1.19 -3.05
N PHE A 66 9.10 1.46 -4.17
CA PHE A 66 8.47 2.76 -4.45
C PHE A 66 7.40 3.10 -3.42
N VAL A 67 6.46 2.19 -3.14
CA VAL A 67 5.38 2.44 -2.17
C VAL A 67 5.94 2.71 -0.79
N LYS A 68 6.94 1.94 -0.35
CA LYS A 68 7.60 2.11 0.95
C LYS A 68 8.25 3.49 1.11
N ASP A 69 8.88 3.99 0.07
CA ASP A 69 9.47 5.34 0.08
C ASP A 69 8.37 6.41 -0.03
N TYR A 70 7.44 6.25 -0.98
CA TYR A 70 6.44 7.28 -1.28
C TYR A 70 5.52 7.60 -0.11
N ILE A 71 5.01 6.60 0.61
CA ILE A 71 4.10 6.84 1.74
C ILE A 71 4.79 7.52 2.93
N GLN A 72 6.11 7.45 3.01
CA GLN A 72 6.91 8.13 4.03
C GLN A 72 7.37 9.53 3.58
N ASN A 73 7.65 9.69 2.30
CA ASN A 73 8.21 10.91 1.72
C ASN A 73 7.48 11.27 0.41
N PRO A 74 6.16 11.51 0.46
CA PRO A 74 5.39 11.82 -0.74
C PRO A 74 5.78 13.18 -1.29
N SER A 75 5.86 13.25 -2.62
CA SER A 75 6.03 14.51 -3.34
C SER A 75 5.40 14.42 -4.73
N LYS A 76 5.11 15.58 -5.32
CA LYS A 76 4.58 15.67 -6.67
C LYS A 76 5.55 15.09 -7.71
N GLU A 77 6.84 15.32 -7.52
CA GLU A 77 7.90 14.88 -8.43
C GLU A 77 8.05 13.35 -8.46
N LYS A 78 7.80 12.68 -7.34
CA LYS A 78 7.80 11.22 -7.25
C LYS A 78 6.51 10.59 -7.73
N GLY A 79 5.40 11.31 -7.65
CA GLY A 79 4.07 10.77 -7.92
C GLY A 79 3.86 10.39 -9.38
N HIS A 80 3.07 9.35 -9.61
CA HIS A 80 2.72 8.85 -10.94
C HIS A 80 1.37 9.37 -11.45
N CYS A 81 0.72 10.27 -10.75
CA CYS A 81 -0.48 10.94 -11.23
C CYS A 81 -0.15 12.18 -12.04
N SER A 82 -1.13 12.68 -12.82
CA SER A 82 -0.97 13.89 -13.60
C SER A 82 -0.87 15.14 -12.72
N GLU A 83 -0.38 16.22 -13.30
CA GLU A 83 -0.35 17.51 -12.63
C GLU A 83 -1.74 17.97 -12.20
N LYS A 84 -2.76 17.74 -13.04
CA LYS A 84 -4.17 18.06 -12.74
C LYS A 84 -4.66 17.35 -11.48
N ALA A 85 -4.29 16.07 -11.29
CA ALA A 85 -4.65 15.33 -10.09
C ALA A 85 -4.02 15.94 -8.83
N PHE A 86 -2.75 16.35 -8.88
CA PHE A 86 -2.09 17.04 -7.77
C PHE A 86 -2.68 18.42 -7.48
N VAL A 87 -3.10 19.16 -8.51
CA VAL A 87 -3.79 20.45 -8.32
C VAL A 87 -5.13 20.25 -7.64
N ASN A 88 -5.90 19.24 -8.03
CA ASN A 88 -7.26 19.02 -7.50
C ASN A 88 -7.27 18.33 -6.14
N LEU A 89 -6.36 17.40 -5.88
CA LEU A 89 -6.36 16.55 -4.69
C LEU A 89 -5.22 16.87 -3.71
N GLY A 90 -4.22 17.63 -4.15
CA GLY A 90 -3.03 17.90 -3.37
C GLY A 90 -2.06 16.72 -3.32
N THR A 91 -1.00 16.89 -2.53
CA THR A 91 -0.03 15.83 -2.26
C THR A 91 -0.46 15.01 -1.05
N MET A 92 -0.29 13.69 -1.11
CA MET A 92 -0.55 12.79 -0.01
C MET A 92 0.26 13.21 1.24
N PRO A 93 -0.30 13.23 2.45
CA PRO A 93 0.49 13.43 3.66
C PRO A 93 1.43 12.24 3.92
N PRO A 94 2.57 12.43 4.64
CA PRO A 94 3.57 11.40 4.88
C PRO A 94 3.10 10.37 5.94
N ILE A 95 2.02 9.67 5.66
CA ILE A 95 1.35 8.77 6.59
C ILE A 95 2.24 7.59 7.02
N GLY A 96 3.16 7.16 6.15
CA GLY A 96 4.09 6.07 6.45
C GLY A 96 5.01 6.37 7.64
N LYS A 97 5.21 7.65 8.01
CA LYS A 97 5.99 8.01 9.21
C LYS A 97 5.34 7.62 10.53
N SER A 98 4.03 7.36 10.52
CA SER A 98 3.28 6.88 11.70
C SER A 98 3.06 5.37 11.70
N LEU A 99 3.50 4.66 10.67
CA LEU A 99 3.40 3.21 10.56
C LEU A 99 4.67 2.52 11.04
N THR A 100 4.52 1.28 11.53
CA THR A 100 5.68 0.43 11.79
C THR A 100 6.29 -0.07 10.48
N LYS A 101 7.52 -0.55 10.54
CA LYS A 101 8.19 -1.14 9.37
C LYS A 101 7.39 -2.34 8.83
N GLU A 102 6.86 -3.16 9.71
CA GLU A 102 6.05 -4.34 9.39
C GLU A 102 4.74 -3.95 8.70
N GLU A 103 4.08 -2.89 9.15
CA GLU A 103 2.87 -2.33 8.50
C GLU A 103 3.18 -1.80 7.10
N ILE A 104 4.27 -1.07 6.93
CA ILE A 104 4.73 -0.58 5.64
C ILE A 104 5.03 -1.72 4.68
N ASP A 105 5.75 -2.75 5.13
CA ASP A 105 6.08 -3.93 4.33
C ASP A 105 4.81 -4.67 3.91
N ALA A 106 3.90 -4.94 4.85
CA ALA A 106 2.67 -5.67 4.61
C ALA A 106 1.74 -4.97 3.61
N VAL A 107 1.48 -3.68 3.79
CA VAL A 107 0.57 -2.93 2.89
C VAL A 107 1.17 -2.76 1.49
N SER A 108 2.48 -2.58 1.37
CA SER A 108 3.14 -2.42 0.07
C SER A 108 3.06 -3.68 -0.78
N VAL A 109 3.26 -4.84 -0.17
CA VAL A 109 3.10 -6.15 -0.83
C VAL A 109 1.63 -6.41 -1.17
N TRP A 110 0.72 -6.14 -0.24
CA TRP A 110 -0.71 -6.33 -0.44
C TRP A 110 -1.26 -5.50 -1.61
N LEU A 111 -0.82 -4.25 -1.75
CA LEU A 111 -1.22 -3.38 -2.87
C LEU A 111 -0.84 -3.98 -4.22
N PHE A 112 0.33 -4.59 -4.35
CA PHE A 112 0.73 -5.24 -5.58
C PHE A 112 -0.10 -6.49 -5.86
N ASP A 113 -0.27 -7.34 -4.87
CA ASP A 113 -0.86 -8.68 -5.04
C ASP A 113 -2.38 -8.64 -5.24
N ASN A 114 -3.08 -7.63 -4.71
CA ASN A 114 -4.55 -7.57 -4.74
C ASN A 114 -5.15 -6.79 -5.90
N PHE A 115 -4.36 -6.02 -6.63
CA PHE A 115 -4.85 -5.25 -7.77
C PHE A 115 -4.02 -5.58 -9.01
N LYS A 116 -4.48 -6.54 -9.80
CA LYS A 116 -3.84 -6.87 -11.07
C LYS A 116 -4.08 -5.77 -12.10
N HIS A 117 -3.04 -5.48 -12.88
CA HIS A 117 -3.11 -4.55 -13.99
C HIS A 117 -4.02 -5.12 -15.10
N PRO A 118 -5.14 -4.48 -15.47
CA PRO A 118 -5.82 -4.79 -16.71
C PRO A 118 -5.06 -4.15 -17.88
N GLU A 119 -5.10 -4.73 -19.06
CA GLU A 119 -4.38 -4.25 -20.25
C GLU A 119 -4.75 -2.81 -20.68
N LYS A 120 -5.86 -2.28 -20.19
CA LYS A 120 -6.30 -0.89 -20.46
C LYS A 120 -6.64 -0.20 -19.15
N ILE A 121 -5.75 0.64 -18.64
CA ILE A 121 -6.03 1.50 -17.51
C ILE A 121 -6.29 2.92 -18.00
N LYS A 122 -7.41 3.46 -17.56
CA LYS A 122 -7.69 4.87 -17.62
C LYS A 122 -6.85 5.63 -16.60
N SER A 123 -6.44 6.83 -16.95
CA SER A 123 -5.57 7.70 -16.18
C SER A 123 -6.13 8.03 -14.79
N CYS A 124 -5.26 8.42 -13.83
CA CYS A 124 -5.68 9.06 -12.58
C CYS A 124 -6.52 10.32 -12.81
N ASP A 125 -6.55 10.81 -14.05
CA ASP A 125 -7.19 12.04 -14.47
C ASP A 125 -8.69 11.92 -14.69
N GLU A 126 -9.24 10.70 -14.70
CA GLU A 126 -10.69 10.49 -14.76
C GLU A 126 -11.34 10.70 -13.39
N VAL A 127 -11.05 11.85 -12.80
CA VAL A 127 -11.75 12.42 -11.65
C VAL A 127 -12.65 13.53 -12.17
N GLU A 128 -13.64 13.17 -12.99
CA GLU A 128 -14.78 14.02 -13.30
C GLU A 128 -16.04 13.45 -12.65
#